data_f6eab70abc30d20333a91055bb20a73d
#
_entry.id   f6eab70abc30d20333a91055bb20a73d
#
_cell.length_a   1.000
_cell.length_b   1.000
_cell.length_c   1.000
_cell.angle_alpha   90.00
_cell.angle_beta   90.00
_cell.angle_gamma   90.00
#
_symmetry.space_group_name_H-M   'P 1'
#
loop_
_entity.id
_entity.type
_entity.pdbx_description
1 polymer ?
#
loop_
_entity_poly.entity_id
_entity_poly.type
_entity_poly.pdbx_seq_one_letter_code
_entity_poly.pdbx_strand_id
1 'polypeptide(L)'
;YRSIWTPEGSPLMAQSIAQTKALTTSLSSKARVALAMRYGQPSLESVLDELYSQGHRRVLLIPTYPQYAASTTATVTDALSHYLLSRRDQLEVRTIRSFPTEPAYIEALARSIEDTWAERGRPNFAAGDKLIASFHSIPQKMHDQGDPYRSECVATVEALRARLNLSNDELLVTFQSVFGHAEWLGPATIDT
;
A
#
# COMPACT_ATOMS: atom_id res chain seq x y z
N TYR A 1 12.60 9.56 -13.20
CA TYR A 1 11.98 8.22 -13.28
C TYR A 1 12.81 7.21 -14.08
N ARG A 2 13.41 7.58 -15.25
CA ARG A 2 14.23 6.64 -16.05
C ARG A 2 15.44 6.09 -15.30
N SER A 3 16.00 6.84 -14.34
CA SER A 3 17.19 6.45 -13.57
C SER A 3 16.98 5.28 -12.61
N ILE A 4 15.74 4.96 -12.28
CA ILE A 4 15.38 3.85 -11.36
C ILE A 4 14.84 2.62 -12.08
N TRP A 5 14.72 2.66 -13.42
CA TRP A 5 14.25 1.52 -14.19
C TRP A 5 15.33 0.44 -14.29
N THR A 6 14.91 -0.81 -14.13
CA THR A 6 15.74 -2.00 -14.30
C THR A 6 15.45 -2.66 -15.65
N PRO A 7 16.24 -3.66 -16.08
CA PRO A 7 15.92 -4.46 -17.26
C PRO A 7 14.52 -5.12 -17.21
N GLU A 8 14.01 -5.36 -16.00
CA GLU A 8 12.69 -5.97 -15.75
C GLU A 8 11.56 -4.93 -15.79
N GLY A 9 11.87 -3.64 -16.00
CA GLY A 9 10.89 -2.55 -16.05
C GLY A 9 10.96 -1.60 -14.84
N SER A 10 9.84 -0.93 -14.54
CA SER A 10 9.77 -0.08 -13.36
C SER A 10 9.81 -0.92 -12.08
N PRO A 11 10.43 -0.43 -10.98
CA PRO A 11 10.44 -1.12 -9.69
C PRO A 11 9.04 -1.52 -9.22
N LEU A 12 8.05 -0.64 -9.42
CA LEU A 12 6.65 -0.93 -9.08
C LEU A 12 6.15 -2.17 -9.84
N MET A 13 6.38 -2.25 -11.15
CA MET A 13 5.92 -3.39 -11.96
C MET A 13 6.66 -4.67 -11.56
N ALA A 14 7.97 -4.64 -11.40
CA ALA A 14 8.77 -5.78 -11.00
C ALA A 14 8.31 -6.35 -9.65
N GLN A 15 8.10 -5.50 -8.66
CA GLN A 15 7.59 -5.91 -7.34
C GLN A 15 6.14 -6.44 -7.41
N SER A 16 5.28 -5.80 -8.19
CA SER A 16 3.89 -6.25 -8.36
C SER A 16 3.83 -7.65 -9.01
N ILE A 17 4.68 -7.92 -10.00
CA ILE A 17 4.80 -9.24 -10.62
C ILE A 17 5.30 -10.27 -9.59
N ALA A 18 6.33 -9.94 -8.81
CA ALA A 18 6.87 -10.83 -7.79
C ALA A 18 5.84 -11.17 -6.72
N GLN A 19 5.10 -10.19 -6.22
CA GLN A 19 4.00 -10.39 -5.26
C GLN A 19 2.89 -11.26 -5.86
N THR A 20 2.49 -10.99 -7.10
CA THR A 20 1.48 -11.80 -7.79
C THR A 20 1.90 -13.25 -7.92
N LYS A 21 3.17 -13.50 -8.29
CA LYS A 21 3.73 -14.86 -8.38
C LYS A 21 3.72 -15.57 -7.02
N ALA A 22 4.13 -14.90 -5.97
CA ALA A 22 4.11 -15.45 -4.62
C ALA A 22 2.70 -15.81 -4.15
N LEU A 23 1.73 -14.91 -4.36
CA LEU A 23 0.32 -15.16 -4.07
C LEU A 23 -0.26 -16.30 -4.91
N THR A 24 0.07 -16.37 -6.21
CA THR A 24 -0.36 -17.47 -7.08
C THR A 24 0.12 -18.81 -6.54
N THR A 25 1.38 -18.90 -6.11
CA THR A 25 1.94 -20.12 -5.52
C THR A 25 1.22 -20.48 -4.22
N SER A 26 1.01 -19.51 -3.34
CA SER A 26 0.37 -19.71 -2.03
C SER A 26 -1.12 -20.09 -2.14
N LEU A 27 -1.83 -19.62 -3.15
CA LEU A 27 -3.26 -19.80 -3.35
C LEU A 27 -3.62 -20.79 -4.47
N SER A 28 -2.64 -21.49 -5.04
CA SER A 28 -2.76 -22.30 -6.26
C SER A 28 -3.97 -23.24 -6.33
N SER A 29 -4.39 -23.79 -5.18
CA SER A 29 -5.57 -24.69 -5.08
C SER A 29 -6.87 -24.00 -4.67
N LYS A 30 -6.83 -22.71 -4.32
CA LYS A 30 -7.96 -21.98 -3.72
C LYS A 30 -8.49 -20.87 -4.60
N ALA A 31 -7.62 -20.15 -5.30
CA ALA A 31 -7.99 -19.01 -6.12
C ALA A 31 -7.00 -18.76 -7.25
N ARG A 32 -7.50 -18.27 -8.39
CA ARG A 32 -6.68 -17.65 -9.41
C ARG A 32 -6.27 -16.26 -8.94
N VAL A 33 -5.00 -15.94 -9.07
CA VAL A 33 -4.48 -14.58 -8.83
C VAL A 33 -4.17 -13.91 -10.16
N ALA A 34 -4.59 -12.65 -10.33
CA ALA A 34 -4.31 -11.84 -11.50
C ALA A 34 -3.83 -10.44 -11.06
N LEU A 35 -2.80 -9.93 -11.75
CA LEU A 35 -2.32 -8.56 -11.55
C LEU A 35 -3.13 -7.60 -12.41
N ALA A 36 -3.60 -6.52 -11.80
CA ALA A 36 -4.16 -5.38 -12.51
C ALA A 36 -3.55 -4.07 -11.99
N MET A 37 -3.33 -3.12 -12.89
CA MET A 37 -2.81 -1.80 -12.56
C MET A 37 -3.94 -0.77 -12.55
N ARG A 38 -3.94 0.13 -11.57
CA ARG A 38 -4.87 1.27 -11.57
C ARG A 38 -4.57 2.23 -12.71
N TYR A 39 -3.28 2.43 -13.00
CA TYR A 39 -2.77 3.24 -14.10
C TYR A 39 -1.78 2.41 -14.91
N GLY A 40 -1.94 2.38 -16.24
CA GLY A 40 -1.07 1.59 -17.11
C GLY A 40 -1.64 0.20 -17.42
N GLN A 41 -0.76 -0.75 -17.76
CA GLN A 41 -1.13 -2.09 -18.22
C GLN A 41 -0.51 -3.18 -17.31
N PRO A 42 -1.22 -4.33 -17.14
CA PRO A 42 -2.60 -4.60 -17.58
C PRO A 42 -3.61 -3.76 -16.77
N SER A 43 -4.60 -3.19 -17.45
CA SER A 43 -5.61 -2.35 -16.79
C SER A 43 -6.59 -3.20 -15.96
N LEU A 44 -7.20 -2.59 -14.93
CA LEU A 44 -8.24 -3.26 -14.13
C LEU A 44 -9.36 -3.79 -15.02
N GLU A 45 -9.83 -2.99 -15.98
CA GLU A 45 -10.90 -3.37 -16.90
C GLU A 45 -10.51 -4.59 -17.75
N SER A 46 -9.34 -4.59 -18.40
CA SER A 46 -8.89 -5.70 -19.24
C SER A 46 -8.74 -7.00 -18.46
N VAL A 47 -8.26 -6.93 -17.21
CA VAL A 47 -8.13 -8.12 -16.34
C VAL A 47 -9.50 -8.64 -15.91
N LEU A 48 -10.44 -7.77 -15.58
CA LEU A 48 -11.80 -8.20 -15.24
C LEU A 48 -12.52 -8.84 -16.42
N ASP A 49 -12.33 -8.32 -17.65
CA ASP A 49 -12.85 -8.92 -18.88
C ASP A 49 -12.24 -10.30 -19.15
N GLU A 50 -10.94 -10.44 -18.96
CA GLU A 50 -10.26 -11.73 -19.09
C GLU A 50 -10.83 -12.75 -18.08
N LEU A 51 -10.93 -12.39 -16.81
CA LEU A 51 -11.49 -13.25 -15.77
C LEU A 51 -12.95 -13.64 -16.09
N TYR A 52 -13.76 -12.68 -16.54
CA TYR A 52 -15.14 -12.94 -16.94
C TYR A 52 -15.21 -13.92 -18.11
N SER A 53 -14.40 -13.75 -19.16
CA SER A 53 -14.35 -14.64 -20.33
C SER A 53 -13.92 -16.07 -19.99
N GLN A 54 -13.12 -16.23 -18.94
CA GLN A 54 -12.69 -17.53 -18.41
C GLN A 54 -13.71 -18.19 -17.47
N GLY A 55 -14.90 -17.59 -17.32
CA GLY A 55 -16.00 -18.13 -16.51
C GLY A 55 -15.97 -17.75 -15.04
N HIS A 56 -15.03 -16.93 -14.60
CA HIS A 56 -15.05 -16.39 -13.23
C HIS A 56 -16.21 -15.41 -13.07
N ARG A 57 -16.92 -15.49 -11.94
CA ARG A 57 -18.06 -14.62 -11.63
C ARG A 57 -17.94 -13.95 -10.26
N ARG A 58 -17.02 -14.43 -9.43
CA ARG A 58 -16.71 -13.87 -8.10
C ARG A 58 -15.26 -13.44 -8.05
N VAL A 59 -15.02 -12.19 -7.70
CA VAL A 59 -13.69 -11.57 -7.65
C VAL A 59 -13.49 -10.94 -6.27
N LEU A 60 -12.34 -11.15 -5.67
CA LEU A 60 -11.85 -10.35 -4.57
C LEU A 60 -10.82 -9.36 -5.12
N LEU A 61 -11.15 -8.08 -5.07
CA LEU A 61 -10.26 -6.99 -5.45
C LEU A 61 -9.47 -6.52 -4.23
N ILE A 62 -8.16 -6.58 -4.33
CA ILE A 62 -7.25 -6.18 -3.24
C ILE A 62 -6.38 -5.02 -3.74
N PRO A 63 -6.75 -3.76 -3.48
CA PRO A 63 -5.83 -2.65 -3.64
C PRO A 63 -4.65 -2.84 -2.68
N THR A 64 -3.43 -2.90 -3.21
CA THR A 64 -2.24 -3.21 -2.41
C THR A 64 -1.67 -1.97 -1.69
N TYR A 65 -2.58 -1.11 -1.22
CA TYR A 65 -2.30 0.02 -0.35
C TYR A 65 -2.76 -0.33 1.07
N PRO A 66 -1.84 -0.55 2.02
CA PRO A 66 -2.24 -0.93 3.38
C PRO A 66 -3.13 0.13 4.04
N GLN A 67 -2.80 1.41 3.83
CA GLN A 67 -3.58 2.54 4.30
C GLN A 67 -4.50 3.06 3.18
N TYR A 68 -5.77 3.27 3.52
CA TYR A 68 -6.72 3.89 2.59
C TYR A 68 -6.38 5.36 2.37
N ALA A 69 -6.49 5.80 1.13
CA ALA A 69 -6.58 7.22 0.78
C ALA A 69 -7.55 7.41 -0.39
N ALA A 70 -8.17 8.59 -0.48
CA ALA A 70 -9.00 8.96 -1.61
C ALA A 70 -8.21 8.95 -2.93
N SER A 71 -6.91 9.27 -2.88
CA SER A 71 -5.99 9.26 -4.02
C SER A 71 -5.50 7.87 -4.43
N THR A 72 -5.73 6.84 -3.64
CA THR A 72 -5.28 5.47 -3.87
C THR A 72 -6.44 4.47 -3.94
N THR A 73 -6.84 3.89 -2.83
CA THR A 73 -7.89 2.85 -2.78
C THR A 73 -9.20 3.33 -3.39
N ALA A 74 -9.63 4.58 -3.12
CA ALA A 74 -10.86 5.09 -3.69
C ALA A 74 -10.82 5.12 -5.23
N THR A 75 -9.69 5.53 -5.82
CA THR A 75 -9.58 5.55 -7.29
C THR A 75 -9.70 4.17 -7.93
N VAL A 76 -9.25 3.11 -7.22
CA VAL A 76 -9.43 1.72 -7.68
C VAL A 76 -10.91 1.34 -7.62
N THR A 77 -11.60 1.71 -6.54
CA THR A 77 -13.05 1.48 -6.38
C THR A 77 -13.86 2.26 -7.41
N ASP A 78 -13.47 3.49 -7.74
CA ASP A 78 -14.09 4.28 -8.81
C ASP A 78 -13.97 3.57 -10.16
N ALA A 79 -12.78 3.08 -10.51
CA ALA A 79 -12.55 2.34 -11.74
C ALA A 79 -13.39 1.05 -11.80
N LEU A 80 -13.48 0.30 -10.70
CA LEU A 80 -14.35 -0.86 -10.58
C LEU A 80 -15.82 -0.48 -10.78
N SER A 81 -16.27 0.61 -10.15
CA SER A 81 -17.66 1.07 -10.26
C SER A 81 -18.02 1.43 -11.70
N HIS A 82 -17.15 2.14 -12.40
CA HIS A 82 -17.33 2.46 -13.82
C HIS A 82 -17.41 1.18 -14.68
N TYR A 83 -16.53 0.21 -14.43
CA TYR A 83 -16.56 -1.07 -15.12
C TYR A 83 -17.90 -1.79 -14.89
N LEU A 84 -18.35 -1.93 -13.64
CA LEU A 84 -19.61 -2.63 -13.32
C LEU A 84 -20.82 -1.92 -13.93
N LEU A 85 -20.89 -0.60 -13.90
CA LEU A 85 -21.97 0.17 -14.52
C LEU A 85 -22.07 -0.04 -16.04
N SER A 86 -20.97 -0.35 -16.70
CA SER A 86 -20.94 -0.63 -18.15
C SER A 86 -21.45 -2.02 -18.52
N ARG A 87 -21.65 -2.94 -17.55
CA ARG A 87 -21.97 -4.35 -17.77
C ARG A 87 -23.40 -4.66 -17.40
N ARG A 88 -24.08 -5.49 -18.24
CA ARG A 88 -25.43 -6.01 -17.93
C ARG A 88 -25.37 -7.24 -17.03
N ASP A 89 -24.43 -8.15 -17.29
CA ASP A 89 -24.11 -9.28 -16.41
C ASP A 89 -22.85 -8.91 -15.62
N GLN A 90 -23.07 -8.53 -14.38
CA GLN A 90 -22.02 -7.99 -13.52
C GLN A 90 -21.32 -9.10 -12.73
N LEU A 91 -20.02 -8.92 -12.48
CA LEU A 91 -19.26 -9.72 -11.52
C LEU A 91 -19.73 -9.44 -10.10
N GLU A 92 -19.77 -10.46 -9.24
CA GLU A 92 -19.80 -10.29 -7.79
C GLU A 92 -18.39 -9.89 -7.35
N VAL A 93 -18.19 -8.64 -6.93
CA VAL A 93 -16.88 -8.15 -6.49
C VAL A 93 -16.93 -7.76 -5.03
N ARG A 94 -15.99 -8.31 -4.25
CA ARG A 94 -15.67 -7.86 -2.90
C ARG A 94 -14.36 -7.11 -2.92
N THR A 95 -14.24 -6.05 -2.13
CA THR A 95 -13.04 -5.20 -2.07
C THR A 95 -12.49 -5.18 -0.66
N ILE A 96 -11.18 -5.37 -0.52
CA ILE A 96 -10.47 -5.05 0.72
C ILE A 96 -10.23 -3.54 0.73
N ARG A 97 -10.78 -2.86 1.73
CA ARG A 97 -10.65 -1.40 1.83
C ARG A 97 -9.27 -0.95 2.27
N SER A 98 -8.75 -1.53 3.35
CA SER A 98 -7.44 -1.25 3.93
C SER A 98 -7.05 -2.36 4.91
N PHE A 99 -5.76 -2.42 5.27
CA PHE A 99 -5.22 -3.40 6.23
C PHE A 99 -4.04 -2.82 7.03
N PRO A 100 -4.17 -1.59 7.59
CA PRO A 100 -3.06 -0.85 8.19
C PRO A 100 -2.46 -1.52 9.42
N THR A 101 -3.25 -2.35 10.11
CA THR A 101 -2.86 -3.05 11.35
C THR A 101 -2.98 -4.56 11.24
N GLU A 102 -3.10 -5.09 10.01
CA GLU A 102 -3.15 -6.55 9.81
C GLU A 102 -1.89 -7.21 10.40
N PRO A 103 -2.02 -8.18 11.31
CA PRO A 103 -0.88 -8.76 12.01
C PRO A 103 0.22 -9.29 11.09
N ALA A 104 -0.15 -9.94 9.98
CA ALA A 104 0.82 -10.46 9.03
C ALA A 104 1.59 -9.34 8.30
N TYR A 105 0.92 -8.22 8.01
CA TYR A 105 1.56 -7.04 7.43
C TYR A 105 2.54 -6.38 8.42
N ILE A 106 2.12 -6.18 9.67
CA ILE A 106 2.98 -5.60 10.72
C ILE A 106 4.17 -6.52 10.99
N GLU A 107 3.97 -7.83 11.03
CA GLU A 107 5.07 -8.80 11.21
C GLU A 107 6.06 -8.75 10.04
N ALA A 108 5.59 -8.62 8.80
CA ALA A 108 6.46 -8.49 7.64
C ALA A 108 7.31 -7.22 7.68
N LEU A 109 6.73 -6.08 8.09
CA LEU A 109 7.47 -4.83 8.30
C LEU A 109 8.51 -4.96 9.41
N ALA A 110 8.12 -5.54 10.56
CA ALA A 110 9.01 -5.72 11.69
C ALA A 110 10.21 -6.59 11.33
N ARG A 111 9.99 -7.72 10.65
CA ARG A 111 11.07 -8.59 10.18
C ARG A 111 12.03 -7.87 9.23
N SER A 112 11.51 -7.11 8.28
CA SER A 112 12.37 -6.33 7.35
C SER A 112 13.27 -5.34 8.09
N ILE A 113 12.78 -4.74 9.18
CA ILE A 113 13.55 -3.85 10.04
C ILE A 113 14.58 -4.65 10.85
N GLU A 114 14.16 -5.75 11.49
CA GLU A 114 15.04 -6.63 12.28
C GLU A 114 16.17 -7.22 11.43
N ASP A 115 15.88 -7.66 10.20
CA ASP A 115 16.87 -8.15 9.24
C ASP A 115 17.91 -7.07 8.90
N THR A 116 17.44 -5.82 8.68
CA THR A 116 18.32 -4.67 8.44
C THR A 116 19.20 -4.38 9.66
N TRP A 117 18.65 -4.47 10.87
CA TRP A 117 19.41 -4.30 12.11
C TRP A 117 20.44 -5.42 12.33
N ALA A 118 20.12 -6.64 11.93
CA ALA A 118 21.07 -7.76 12.01
C ALA A 118 22.27 -7.57 11.06
N GLU A 119 22.03 -6.98 9.89
CA GLU A 119 23.09 -6.72 8.91
C GLU A 119 23.92 -5.46 9.21
N ARG A 120 23.27 -4.37 9.65
CA ARG A 120 23.88 -3.02 9.76
C ARG A 120 24.06 -2.52 11.18
N GLY A 121 23.56 -3.25 12.18
CA GLY A 121 23.50 -2.83 13.57
C GLY A 121 22.18 -2.14 13.92
N ARG A 122 21.72 -2.39 15.15
CA ARG A 122 20.53 -1.71 15.69
C ARG A 122 20.88 -0.26 16.05
N PRO A 123 19.98 0.71 15.77
CA PRO A 123 20.14 2.09 16.20
C PRO A 123 20.37 2.21 17.72
N ASN A 124 21.23 3.11 18.11
CA ASN A 124 21.44 3.43 19.52
C ASN A 124 20.44 4.50 19.96
N PHE A 125 19.22 4.08 20.26
CA PHE A 125 18.14 4.98 20.68
C PHE A 125 18.50 5.78 21.96
N ALA A 126 19.29 5.19 22.86
CA ALA A 126 19.76 5.90 24.07
C ALA A 126 20.71 7.05 23.72
N ALA A 127 21.43 6.98 22.60
CA ALA A 127 22.26 8.05 22.08
C ALA A 127 21.51 9.07 21.21
N GLY A 128 20.21 8.86 21.00
CA GLY A 128 19.35 9.77 20.25
C GLY A 128 19.05 9.34 18.81
N ASP A 129 19.53 8.16 18.37
CA ASP A 129 19.13 7.64 17.05
C ASP A 129 17.62 7.47 16.97
N LYS A 130 17.07 7.60 15.77
CA LYS A 130 15.64 7.47 15.49
C LYS A 130 15.39 6.51 14.32
N LEU A 131 14.29 5.78 14.40
CA LEU A 131 13.67 5.10 13.26
C LEU A 131 12.55 5.99 12.71
N ILE A 132 12.51 6.20 11.43
CA ILE A 132 11.51 7.08 10.79
C ILE A 132 10.62 6.26 9.87
N ALA A 133 9.31 6.25 10.16
CA ALA A 133 8.29 5.77 9.24
C ALA A 133 7.81 6.93 8.37
N SER A 134 8.39 7.06 7.18
CA SER A 134 8.11 8.15 6.25
C SER A 134 7.04 7.72 5.24
N PHE A 135 5.85 8.29 5.35
CA PHE A 135 4.73 8.06 4.44
C PHE A 135 4.67 9.13 3.35
N HIS A 136 4.04 8.81 2.22
CA HIS A 136 3.71 9.85 1.24
C HIS A 136 2.67 10.80 1.83
N SER A 137 2.88 12.11 1.72
CA SER A 137 1.91 13.08 2.23
C SER A 137 0.69 13.19 1.30
N ILE A 138 -0.41 13.66 1.85
CA ILE A 138 -1.60 14.13 1.12
C ILE A 138 -1.91 15.57 1.54
N PRO A 139 -2.62 16.36 0.71
CA PRO A 139 -3.05 17.70 1.10
C PRO A 139 -3.87 17.68 2.41
N GLN A 140 -3.55 18.60 3.33
CA GLN A 140 -4.25 18.74 4.61
C GLN A 140 -5.78 18.83 4.42
N LYS A 141 -6.22 19.54 3.39
CA LYS A 141 -7.65 19.67 3.03
C LYS A 141 -8.33 18.31 2.83
N MET A 142 -7.66 17.30 2.27
CA MET A 142 -8.25 15.95 2.11
C MET A 142 -8.50 15.31 3.48
N HIS A 143 -7.55 15.43 4.38
CA HIS A 143 -7.70 14.96 5.76
C HIS A 143 -8.86 15.65 6.47
N ASP A 144 -8.97 16.98 6.36
CA ASP A 144 -10.04 17.79 6.97
C ASP A 144 -11.42 17.43 6.41
N GLN A 145 -11.47 16.94 5.18
CA GLN A 145 -12.68 16.43 4.53
C GLN A 145 -13.01 14.97 4.90
N GLY A 146 -12.24 14.36 5.80
CA GLY A 146 -12.52 13.03 6.35
C GLY A 146 -11.73 11.89 5.71
N ASP A 147 -10.66 12.17 4.93
CA ASP A 147 -9.77 11.10 4.46
C ASP A 147 -9.06 10.45 5.67
N PRO A 148 -9.19 9.14 5.89
CA PRO A 148 -8.64 8.47 7.06
C PRO A 148 -7.15 8.16 6.96
N TYR A 149 -6.48 8.51 5.86
CA TYR A 149 -5.11 8.11 5.56
C TYR A 149 -4.14 8.36 6.71
N ARG A 150 -4.15 9.59 7.27
CA ARG A 150 -3.30 9.95 8.41
C ARG A 150 -3.50 9.03 9.60
N SER A 151 -4.75 8.79 9.95
CA SER A 151 -5.11 7.94 11.09
C SER A 151 -4.65 6.49 10.88
N GLU A 152 -4.79 5.97 9.66
CA GLU A 152 -4.36 4.63 9.31
C GLU A 152 -2.82 4.51 9.26
N CYS A 153 -2.09 5.56 8.83
CA CYS A 153 -0.61 5.62 8.94
C CYS A 153 -0.16 5.57 10.40
N VAL A 154 -0.78 6.37 11.26
CA VAL A 154 -0.49 6.37 12.71
C VAL A 154 -0.77 4.99 13.30
N ALA A 155 -1.92 4.38 12.98
CA ALA A 155 -2.26 3.04 13.48
C ALA A 155 -1.24 1.98 13.07
N THR A 156 -0.71 2.05 11.83
CA THR A 156 0.39 1.15 11.39
C THR A 156 1.62 1.32 12.26
N VAL A 157 2.02 2.57 12.55
CA VAL A 157 3.22 2.83 13.36
C VAL A 157 3.02 2.42 14.82
N GLU A 158 1.84 2.65 15.39
CA GLU A 158 1.54 2.19 16.75
C GLU A 158 1.63 0.65 16.87
N ALA A 159 1.07 -0.07 15.91
CA ALA A 159 1.17 -1.52 15.86
C ALA A 159 2.64 -1.98 15.70
N LEU A 160 3.42 -1.27 14.90
CA LEU A 160 4.83 -1.55 14.67
C LEU A 160 5.69 -1.24 15.91
N ARG A 161 5.41 -0.13 16.61
CA ARG A 161 6.04 0.19 17.91
C ARG A 161 5.79 -0.93 18.92
N ALA A 162 4.56 -1.36 19.06
CA ALA A 162 4.21 -2.46 19.96
C ALA A 162 4.96 -3.75 19.59
N ARG A 163 5.04 -4.09 18.32
CA ARG A 163 5.72 -5.31 17.83
C ARG A 163 7.25 -5.26 18.05
N LEU A 164 7.87 -4.10 17.83
CA LEU A 164 9.32 -3.89 17.98
C LEU A 164 9.75 -3.47 19.38
N ASN A 165 8.80 -3.26 20.29
CA ASN A 165 9.01 -2.72 21.62
C ASN A 165 9.78 -1.37 21.58
N LEU A 166 9.25 -0.42 20.78
CA LEU A 166 9.78 0.92 20.62
C LEU A 166 8.82 1.96 21.21
N SER A 167 9.39 3.02 21.73
CA SER A 167 8.65 4.19 22.22
C SER A 167 8.25 5.15 21.10
N ASN A 168 7.43 6.14 21.45
CA ASN A 168 7.04 7.21 20.53
C ASN A 168 8.22 8.07 20.07
N ASP A 169 9.24 8.18 20.91
CA ASP A 169 10.44 8.95 20.62
C ASP A 169 11.48 8.17 19.78
N GLU A 170 11.39 6.84 19.75
CA GLU A 170 12.30 5.98 18.99
C GLU A 170 11.84 5.70 17.57
N LEU A 171 10.51 5.56 17.34
CA LEU A 171 9.93 5.39 16.01
C LEU A 171 8.97 6.55 15.72
N LEU A 172 9.33 7.39 14.77
CA LEU A 172 8.59 8.61 14.42
C LEU A 172 7.69 8.38 13.18
N VAL A 173 6.52 9.01 13.17
CA VAL A 173 5.64 9.12 12.00
C VAL A 173 5.95 10.42 11.28
N THR A 174 6.30 10.37 10.01
CA THR A 174 6.56 11.56 9.20
C THR A 174 5.94 11.42 7.81
N PHE A 175 5.85 12.54 7.09
CA PHE A 175 5.27 12.59 5.76
C PHE A 175 6.22 13.28 4.78
N GLN A 176 6.29 12.76 3.54
CA GLN A 176 7.18 13.25 2.49
C GLN A 176 6.43 13.57 1.20
N SER A 177 7.15 14.13 0.22
CA SER A 177 6.62 14.42 -1.13
C SER A 177 5.57 15.52 -1.17
N VAL A 178 5.90 16.64 -0.55
CA VAL A 178 5.10 17.86 -0.59
C VAL A 178 5.29 18.59 -1.92
N PHE A 179 4.22 19.07 -2.54
CA PHE A 179 4.24 19.78 -3.82
C PHE A 179 3.46 21.10 -3.78
N GLY A 180 4.04 22.13 -4.39
CA GLY A 180 3.37 23.43 -4.56
C GLY A 180 3.15 24.17 -3.24
N HIS A 181 2.10 25.03 -3.20
CA HIS A 181 1.84 25.95 -2.09
C HIS A 181 0.73 25.49 -1.14
N ALA A 182 0.11 24.33 -1.41
CA ALA A 182 -0.92 23.80 -0.52
C ALA A 182 -0.31 23.35 0.82
N GLU A 183 -1.10 23.36 1.88
CA GLU A 183 -0.75 22.73 3.13
C GLU A 183 -0.87 21.19 2.99
N TRP A 184 0.10 20.48 3.51
CA TRP A 184 0.20 19.03 3.45
C TRP A 184 0.30 18.43 4.85
N LEU A 185 0.00 17.14 4.99
CA LEU A 185 0.17 16.44 6.26
C LEU A 185 1.60 16.54 6.77
N GLY A 186 1.73 16.71 8.08
CA GLY A 186 3.00 16.75 8.80
C GLY A 186 3.05 15.79 10.00
N PRO A 187 4.22 15.73 10.67
CA PRO A 187 5.44 16.49 10.39
C PRO A 187 6.11 16.06 9.08
N ALA A 188 6.79 17.01 8.41
CA ALA A 188 7.52 16.70 7.18
C ALA A 188 8.80 15.92 7.51
N THR A 189 9.09 14.86 6.72
CA THR A 189 10.27 14.02 6.94
C THR A 189 11.58 14.83 6.88
N ILE A 190 11.63 15.86 6.05
CA ILE A 190 12.84 16.68 5.86
C ILE A 190 13.12 17.59 7.06
N ASP A 191 12.12 17.88 7.88
CA ASP A 191 12.22 18.79 9.02
C ASP A 191 12.36 18.03 10.36
N THR A 192 12.36 16.69 10.30
CA THR A 192 12.45 15.79 11.45
C THR A 192 13.85 15.21 11.60
#